data_b7d64d5505cbba7f385c72601e5d4a19
#
_entry.id   b7d64d5505cbba7f385c72601e5d4a19
#
_cell.length_a   1.000
_cell.length_b   1.000
_cell.length_c   1.000
_cell.angle_alpha   90.00
_cell.angle_beta   90.00
_cell.angle_gamma   90.00
#
_symmetry.space_group_name_H-M   'P 1'
#
loop_
_entity.id
_entity.type
_entity.pdbx_description
1 polymer ?
#
loop_
_entity_poly.entity_id
_entity_poly.type
_entity_poly.pdbx_seq_one_letter_code
_entity_poly.pdbx_strand_id
1 'polypeptide(L)'
;MNNIITLLILIGLTSCTGNKSQENPNNAVKSEFTEVIKEDYELYKPTKPIKAVLILFGGYPEVAEDVKREFKILEIAKEKDVAVILSNYNRKLWLEEDEKHQLARRLQEIIETHQLPTDNIYIGGFSSGGNVSLLVSNYIVGMKQFYIDPKGVFIIDSPIDLDAIYSTSEKNIERNFSAVSMQESAWIIETLGNSFGNPNDHLKEYEKSSVYIHRSDNTSNLQKLKSTKIRLYTEPDTLWWKTNRMADYEEMNAYYIKKLSESLQEQGFEHVEYIPTNNKGYRANGDRHPHSWSIVDKEDFINWMLEK
;
A
#
# COMPACT_ATOMS: atom_id res chain seq x y z
N MET A 1 15.81 -54.89 70.23
CA MET A 1 17.19 -54.41 70.32
C MET A 1 17.19 -52.96 69.82
N ASN A 2 17.49 -52.12 70.79
CA ASN A 2 17.45 -50.65 70.67
C ASN A 2 18.59 -50.10 69.79
N ASN A 3 18.35 -49.07 69.02
CA ASN A 3 19.36 -48.05 68.83
C ASN A 3 18.72 -46.67 68.62
N ILE A 4 19.02 -45.87 69.66
CA ILE A 4 18.78 -44.45 69.77
C ILE A 4 19.81 -43.73 68.89
N ILE A 5 19.36 -42.82 68.02
CA ILE A 5 20.27 -41.91 67.29
C ILE A 5 19.89 -40.47 67.70
N THR A 6 20.84 -39.83 68.33
CA THR A 6 20.87 -38.52 68.89
C THR A 6 20.76 -37.43 67.76
N LEU A 7 19.85 -36.49 67.99
CA LEU A 7 19.64 -35.31 67.11
C LEU A 7 20.59 -34.16 67.55
N LEU A 8 21.50 -33.79 66.69
CA LEU A 8 22.35 -32.59 66.88
C LEU A 8 21.74 -31.43 66.09
N ILE A 9 21.27 -30.40 66.81
CA ILE A 9 20.78 -29.16 66.23
C ILE A 9 21.99 -28.23 66.05
N LEU A 10 22.33 -27.94 64.72
CA LEU A 10 23.25 -26.87 64.40
C LEU A 10 22.43 -25.63 63.98
N ILE A 11 22.55 -24.57 64.77
CA ILE A 11 22.03 -23.26 64.51
C ILE A 11 23.03 -22.54 63.58
N GLY A 12 22.70 -22.46 62.25
CA GLY A 12 23.44 -21.67 61.30
C GLY A 12 22.85 -20.27 61.14
N LEU A 13 23.60 -19.27 61.58
CA LEU A 13 23.31 -17.85 61.30
C LEU A 13 23.52 -17.56 59.81
N THR A 14 22.43 -17.42 59.04
CA THR A 14 22.52 -16.93 57.65
C THR A 14 22.39 -15.43 57.62
N SER A 15 23.51 -14.79 57.32
CA SER A 15 23.63 -13.37 56.96
C SER A 15 22.86 -13.12 55.64
N CYS A 16 21.83 -12.26 55.68
CA CYS A 16 21.16 -11.73 54.48
C CYS A 16 22.06 -10.72 53.79
N THR A 17 22.80 -11.15 52.77
CA THR A 17 23.35 -10.24 51.78
C THR A 17 22.27 -9.99 50.71
N GLY A 18 21.68 -8.81 50.75
CA GLY A 18 20.74 -8.36 49.72
C GLY A 18 21.43 -8.28 48.34
N ASN A 19 21.13 -9.25 47.49
CA ASN A 19 21.40 -9.15 46.07
C ASN A 19 20.45 -8.10 45.48
N LYS A 20 20.94 -6.88 45.25
CA LYS A 20 20.31 -5.96 44.33
C LYS A 20 20.48 -6.60 42.93
N SER A 21 19.42 -7.20 42.41
CA SER A 21 19.33 -7.51 40.99
C SER A 21 19.53 -6.20 40.21
N GLN A 22 20.67 -6.08 39.56
CA GLN A 22 20.86 -5.07 38.51
C GLN A 22 19.84 -5.40 37.40
N GLU A 23 18.79 -4.61 37.30
CA GLU A 23 17.96 -4.58 36.11
C GLU A 23 18.86 -4.21 34.92
N ASN A 24 18.99 -5.15 34.01
CA ASN A 24 19.73 -4.97 32.76
C ASN A 24 18.94 -3.95 31.92
N PRO A 25 19.48 -2.73 31.63
CA PRO A 25 18.70 -1.67 30.97
C PRO A 25 18.42 -1.95 29.49
N ASN A 26 18.71 -3.14 29.00
CA ASN A 26 18.56 -3.53 27.58
C ASN A 26 17.39 -4.49 27.27
N ASN A 27 16.46 -4.71 28.18
CA ASN A 27 15.18 -5.35 27.83
C ASN A 27 14.19 -4.30 27.33
N ALA A 28 14.45 -3.68 26.19
CA ALA A 28 13.41 -3.00 25.46
C ALA A 28 12.33 -4.04 25.13
N VAL A 29 11.16 -3.89 25.74
CA VAL A 29 10.00 -4.74 25.45
C VAL A 29 9.74 -4.66 23.96
N LYS A 30 9.91 -5.79 23.23
CA LYS A 30 9.59 -5.84 21.80
C LYS A 30 8.12 -5.51 21.61
N SER A 31 7.80 -4.76 20.56
CA SER A 31 6.42 -4.52 20.15
C SER A 31 5.84 -5.84 19.63
N GLU A 32 4.63 -6.14 20.02
CA GLU A 32 3.85 -7.27 19.52
C GLU A 32 2.62 -6.71 18.81
N PHE A 33 2.05 -7.46 17.89
CA PHE A 33 0.76 -7.11 17.29
C PHE A 33 -0.38 -7.82 18.03
N THR A 34 -1.50 -7.09 18.20
CA THR A 34 -2.84 -7.66 18.32
C THR A 34 -3.44 -7.72 16.92
N GLU A 35 -4.01 -8.86 16.56
CA GLU A 35 -4.55 -9.10 15.23
C GLU A 35 -6.07 -9.14 15.26
N VAL A 36 -6.70 -8.50 14.29
CA VAL A 36 -8.15 -8.58 14.04
C VAL A 36 -8.36 -8.96 12.59
N ILE A 37 -8.94 -10.14 12.38
CA ILE A 37 -9.20 -10.66 11.05
C ILE A 37 -10.71 -10.59 10.78
N LYS A 38 -11.09 -9.88 9.72
CA LYS A 38 -12.47 -9.75 9.22
C LYS A 38 -12.51 -10.12 7.75
N GLU A 39 -13.68 -10.31 7.21
CA GLU A 39 -13.88 -10.63 5.79
C GLU A 39 -13.36 -9.52 4.87
N ASP A 40 -13.56 -8.27 5.25
CA ASP A 40 -13.26 -7.09 4.45
C ASP A 40 -11.93 -6.39 4.79
N TYR A 41 -11.29 -6.75 5.91
CA TYR A 41 -9.97 -6.25 6.30
C TYR A 41 -9.27 -7.13 7.33
N GLU A 42 -7.95 -6.96 7.42
CA GLU A 42 -7.14 -7.42 8.54
C GLU A 42 -6.47 -6.21 9.20
N LEU A 43 -6.44 -6.17 10.53
CA LEU A 43 -5.75 -5.14 11.31
C LEU A 43 -4.67 -5.76 12.17
N TYR A 44 -3.46 -5.21 12.06
CA TYR A 44 -2.27 -5.52 12.87
C TYR A 44 -1.95 -4.30 13.72
N LYS A 45 -2.31 -4.34 15.02
CA LYS A 45 -2.20 -3.20 15.93
C LYS A 45 -1.05 -3.42 16.92
N PRO A 46 -0.03 -2.53 16.98
CA PRO A 46 1.02 -2.61 17.99
C PRO A 46 0.46 -2.54 19.41
N THR A 47 1.09 -3.27 20.33
CA THR A 47 0.76 -3.19 21.78
C THR A 47 1.32 -1.93 22.45
N LYS A 48 2.29 -1.27 21.80
CA LYS A 48 2.83 0.03 22.18
C LYS A 48 2.01 1.19 21.60
N PRO A 49 2.21 2.44 22.06
CA PRO A 49 1.57 3.60 21.44
C PRO A 49 1.84 3.68 19.93
N ILE A 50 0.76 3.76 19.17
CA ILE A 50 0.81 3.78 17.71
C ILE A 50 1.38 5.12 17.23
N LYS A 51 2.39 5.08 16.35
CA LYS A 51 3.03 6.27 15.78
C LYS A 51 2.42 6.68 14.43
N ALA A 52 1.92 5.71 13.68
CA ALA A 52 1.24 5.93 12.41
C ALA A 52 0.29 4.79 12.10
N VAL A 53 -0.66 5.04 11.19
CA VAL A 53 -1.56 4.02 10.63
C VAL A 53 -1.28 3.92 9.13
N LEU A 54 -1.00 2.71 8.67
CA LEU A 54 -0.79 2.36 7.28
C LEU A 54 -2.00 1.58 6.76
N ILE A 55 -2.68 2.10 5.74
CA ILE A 55 -3.80 1.44 5.07
C ILE A 55 -3.32 0.98 3.70
N LEU A 56 -3.44 -0.31 3.41
CA LEU A 56 -2.96 -0.94 2.18
C LEU A 56 -4.09 -1.57 1.38
N PHE A 57 -4.07 -1.29 0.08
CA PHE A 57 -4.91 -1.93 -0.93
C PHE A 57 -4.06 -2.80 -1.84
N GLY A 58 -4.41 -4.07 -1.97
CA GLY A 58 -3.80 -4.99 -2.93
C GLY A 58 -4.19 -4.66 -4.37
N GLY A 59 -3.38 -5.15 -5.32
CA GLY A 59 -3.76 -5.16 -6.73
C GLY A 59 -4.82 -6.24 -7.02
N TYR A 60 -5.58 -6.09 -8.09
CA TYR A 60 -6.51 -7.14 -8.51
C TYR A 60 -5.75 -8.42 -8.93
N PRO A 61 -6.11 -9.62 -8.42
CA PRO A 61 -7.15 -9.95 -7.44
C PRO A 61 -6.62 -10.21 -6.01
N GLU A 62 -5.54 -9.56 -5.59
CA GLU A 62 -4.87 -9.79 -4.29
C GLU A 62 -5.84 -9.58 -3.12
N VAL A 63 -5.70 -10.42 -2.10
CA VAL A 63 -6.31 -10.28 -0.78
C VAL A 63 -5.22 -10.02 0.27
N ALA A 64 -5.59 -9.77 1.51
CA ALA A 64 -4.64 -9.46 2.60
C ALA A 64 -3.51 -10.49 2.72
N GLU A 65 -3.80 -11.78 2.51
CA GLU A 65 -2.79 -12.85 2.54
C GLU A 65 -1.72 -12.68 1.44
N ASP A 66 -2.13 -12.26 0.25
CA ASP A 66 -1.21 -11.99 -0.86
C ASP A 66 -0.32 -10.79 -0.54
N VAL A 67 -0.90 -9.70 -0.01
CA VAL A 67 -0.16 -8.50 0.41
C VAL A 67 0.87 -8.86 1.49
N LYS A 68 0.51 -9.65 2.49
CA LYS A 68 1.44 -10.12 3.53
C LYS A 68 2.61 -10.89 2.92
N ARG A 69 2.32 -11.82 2.00
CA ARG A 69 3.32 -12.65 1.35
C ARG A 69 4.27 -11.85 0.46
N GLU A 70 3.74 -10.92 -0.32
CA GLU A 70 4.49 -10.18 -1.35
C GLU A 70 5.19 -8.94 -0.77
N PHE A 71 4.51 -8.12 0.04
CA PHE A 71 5.08 -6.89 0.58
C PHE A 71 5.96 -7.11 1.82
N LYS A 72 5.60 -8.06 2.68
CA LYS A 72 6.36 -8.40 3.90
C LYS A 72 6.65 -7.18 4.78
N ILE A 73 5.66 -6.27 4.93
CA ILE A 73 5.82 -5.01 5.66
C ILE A 73 5.60 -5.16 7.18
N LEU A 74 4.91 -6.23 7.62
CA LEU A 74 4.43 -6.33 8.99
C LEU A 74 5.54 -6.32 10.06
N GLU A 75 6.68 -6.97 9.80
CA GLU A 75 7.76 -7.03 10.79
C GLU A 75 8.36 -5.64 11.07
N ILE A 76 8.68 -4.88 10.02
CA ILE A 76 9.21 -3.53 10.22
C ILE A 76 8.14 -2.58 10.78
N ALA A 77 6.89 -2.72 10.37
CA ALA A 77 5.78 -1.95 10.92
C ALA A 77 5.64 -2.19 12.44
N LYS A 78 5.74 -3.46 12.87
CA LYS A 78 5.72 -3.85 14.28
C LYS A 78 6.88 -3.23 15.07
N GLU A 79 8.09 -3.30 14.55
CA GLU A 79 9.28 -2.73 15.18
C GLU A 79 9.21 -1.21 15.35
N LYS A 80 8.54 -0.54 14.42
CA LYS A 80 8.39 0.93 14.39
C LYS A 80 7.08 1.44 15.01
N ASP A 81 6.28 0.57 15.61
CA ASP A 81 5.00 0.89 16.24
C ASP A 81 3.96 1.48 15.25
N VAL A 82 3.93 0.97 14.02
CA VAL A 82 2.96 1.34 12.97
C VAL A 82 1.83 0.32 12.94
N ALA A 83 0.59 0.77 13.06
CA ALA A 83 -0.58 -0.08 12.82
C ALA A 83 -0.80 -0.29 11.32
N VAL A 84 -1.14 -1.51 10.91
CA VAL A 84 -1.36 -1.85 9.49
C VAL A 84 -2.77 -2.37 9.30
N ILE A 85 -3.51 -1.76 8.37
CA ILE A 85 -4.80 -2.23 7.88
C ILE A 85 -4.59 -2.75 6.47
N LEU A 86 -4.85 -4.04 6.24
CA LEU A 86 -4.89 -4.65 4.93
C LEU A 86 -6.36 -4.73 4.49
N SER A 87 -6.73 -3.95 3.49
CA SER A 87 -8.11 -3.93 2.97
C SER A 87 -8.29 -5.01 1.91
N ASN A 88 -9.37 -5.77 2.00
CA ASN A 88 -9.77 -6.72 0.97
C ASN A 88 -10.60 -6.07 -0.17
N TYR A 89 -10.60 -4.74 -0.25
CA TYR A 89 -11.18 -4.00 -1.37
C TYR A 89 -10.17 -3.92 -2.53
N ASN A 90 -10.31 -4.80 -3.53
CA ASN A 90 -9.27 -5.01 -4.54
C ASN A 90 -9.80 -5.39 -5.93
N ARG A 91 -11.03 -5.01 -6.28
CA ARG A 91 -11.74 -5.59 -7.44
C ARG A 91 -11.92 -4.64 -8.59
N LYS A 92 -11.42 -3.40 -8.52
CA LYS A 92 -11.66 -2.37 -9.53
C LYS A 92 -10.42 -1.56 -9.86
N LEU A 93 -10.38 -1.03 -11.08
CA LEU A 93 -9.35 -0.10 -11.56
C LEU A 93 -9.69 1.37 -11.22
N TRP A 94 -10.96 1.64 -10.89
CA TRP A 94 -11.50 2.96 -10.53
C TRP A 94 -12.54 2.82 -9.43
N LEU A 95 -13.05 3.96 -8.95
CA LEU A 95 -14.16 4.03 -7.99
C LEU A 95 -15.26 4.93 -8.53
N GLU A 96 -16.50 4.46 -8.49
CA GLU A 96 -17.67 5.32 -8.66
C GLU A 96 -17.86 6.23 -7.44
N GLU A 97 -18.66 7.28 -7.57
CA GLU A 97 -18.79 8.29 -6.52
C GLU A 97 -19.38 7.73 -5.22
N ASP A 98 -20.38 6.84 -5.32
CA ASP A 98 -20.96 6.13 -4.18
C ASP A 98 -19.99 5.13 -3.56
N GLU A 99 -19.14 4.48 -4.36
CA GLU A 99 -18.09 3.57 -3.88
C GLU A 99 -16.99 4.32 -3.12
N LYS A 100 -16.59 5.51 -3.59
CA LYS A 100 -15.67 6.38 -2.85
C LYS A 100 -16.24 6.71 -1.47
N HIS A 101 -17.54 7.06 -1.41
CA HIS A 101 -18.22 7.36 -0.16
C HIS A 101 -18.28 6.15 0.78
N GLN A 102 -18.70 4.99 0.26
CA GLN A 102 -18.81 3.75 1.04
C GLN A 102 -17.44 3.32 1.59
N LEU A 103 -16.40 3.37 0.76
CA LEU A 103 -15.05 3.00 1.17
C LEU A 103 -14.49 3.98 2.21
N ALA A 104 -14.63 5.30 2.00
CA ALA A 104 -14.21 6.31 2.96
C ALA A 104 -14.90 6.13 4.32
N ARG A 105 -16.20 5.89 4.31
CA ARG A 105 -16.97 5.59 5.51
C ARG A 105 -16.50 4.31 6.19
N ARG A 106 -16.22 3.26 5.42
CA ARG A 106 -15.72 2.00 5.97
C ARG A 106 -14.37 2.16 6.64
N LEU A 107 -13.44 2.90 6.03
CA LEU A 107 -12.15 3.21 6.64
C LEU A 107 -12.31 3.98 7.95
N GLN A 108 -13.21 4.96 8.00
CA GLN A 108 -13.52 5.69 9.23
C GLN A 108 -14.06 4.75 10.32
N GLU A 109 -15.02 3.88 10.00
CA GLU A 109 -15.58 2.90 10.94
C GLU A 109 -14.52 1.97 11.53
N ILE A 110 -13.54 1.54 10.72
CA ILE A 110 -12.41 0.71 11.20
C ILE A 110 -11.56 1.50 12.19
N ILE A 111 -11.20 2.74 11.84
CA ILE A 111 -10.37 3.61 12.69
C ILE A 111 -11.06 3.89 14.03
N GLU A 112 -12.33 4.25 14.01
CA GLU A 112 -13.13 4.53 15.21
C GLU A 112 -13.32 3.27 16.08
N THR A 113 -13.69 2.14 15.49
CA THR A 113 -13.93 0.87 16.21
C THR A 113 -12.69 0.41 16.96
N HIS A 114 -11.52 0.59 16.36
CA HIS A 114 -10.25 0.14 16.94
C HIS A 114 -9.49 1.25 17.66
N GLN A 115 -10.07 2.46 17.76
CA GLN A 115 -9.48 3.62 18.43
C GLN A 115 -8.07 3.90 17.91
N LEU A 116 -7.90 3.90 16.58
CA LEU A 116 -6.63 4.21 15.94
C LEU A 116 -6.42 5.73 15.90
N PRO A 117 -5.16 6.23 15.96
CA PRO A 117 -4.87 7.65 15.82
C PRO A 117 -5.24 8.14 14.42
N THR A 118 -5.70 9.38 14.31
CA THR A 118 -6.16 10.01 13.06
C THR A 118 -5.21 11.08 12.53
N ASP A 119 -4.16 11.41 13.27
CA ASP A 119 -3.23 12.49 12.98
C ASP A 119 -2.02 12.07 12.13
N ASN A 120 -1.82 10.78 11.91
CA ASN A 120 -0.71 10.27 11.11
C ASN A 120 -1.12 9.03 10.30
N ILE A 121 -2.00 9.21 9.31
CA ILE A 121 -2.53 8.15 8.45
C ILE A 121 -1.87 8.21 7.08
N TYR A 122 -1.46 7.04 6.58
CA TYR A 122 -0.94 6.84 5.22
C TYR A 122 -1.80 5.81 4.50
N ILE A 123 -2.15 6.12 3.26
CA ILE A 123 -3.01 5.26 2.42
C ILE A 123 -2.26 4.95 1.14
N GLY A 124 -2.18 3.69 0.76
CA GLY A 124 -1.53 3.33 -0.49
C GLY A 124 -1.83 1.93 -0.95
N GLY A 125 -1.29 1.60 -2.12
CA GLY A 125 -1.50 0.28 -2.69
C GLY A 125 -0.68 -0.02 -3.92
N PHE A 126 -0.78 -1.26 -4.32
CA PHE A 126 -0.11 -1.83 -5.49
C PHE A 126 -1.07 -1.96 -6.65
N SER A 127 -0.57 -1.73 -7.88
CA SER A 127 -1.37 -1.92 -9.10
C SER A 127 -2.70 -1.15 -9.00
N SER A 128 -3.85 -1.78 -9.27
CA SER A 128 -5.18 -1.17 -9.11
C SER A 128 -5.45 -0.63 -7.70
N GLY A 129 -4.85 -1.22 -6.67
CA GLY A 129 -4.94 -0.72 -5.29
C GLY A 129 -4.36 0.69 -5.11
N GLY A 130 -3.36 1.07 -5.90
CA GLY A 130 -2.85 2.44 -5.90
C GLY A 130 -3.83 3.45 -6.51
N ASN A 131 -4.58 3.05 -7.55
CA ASN A 131 -5.67 3.89 -8.09
C ASN A 131 -6.73 4.13 -7.01
N VAL A 132 -7.18 3.05 -6.35
CA VAL A 132 -8.14 3.13 -5.24
C VAL A 132 -7.64 4.06 -4.15
N SER A 133 -6.36 3.95 -3.77
CA SER A 133 -5.74 4.77 -2.73
C SER A 133 -5.78 6.26 -3.05
N LEU A 134 -5.40 6.66 -4.26
CA LEU A 134 -5.41 8.05 -4.68
C LEU A 134 -6.83 8.60 -4.78
N LEU A 135 -7.75 7.85 -5.40
CA LEU A 135 -9.14 8.28 -5.59
C LEU A 135 -9.89 8.43 -4.26
N VAL A 136 -9.78 7.45 -3.35
CA VAL A 136 -10.46 7.54 -2.04
C VAL A 136 -9.84 8.62 -1.15
N SER A 137 -8.52 8.81 -1.19
CA SER A 137 -7.86 9.86 -0.41
C SER A 137 -8.26 11.25 -0.89
N ASN A 138 -8.29 11.47 -2.22
CA ASN A 138 -8.78 12.74 -2.77
C ASN A 138 -10.24 13.01 -2.37
N TYR A 139 -11.08 11.97 -2.36
CA TYR A 139 -12.47 12.08 -1.92
C TYR A 139 -12.57 12.45 -0.44
N ILE A 140 -11.86 11.75 0.43
CA ILE A 140 -11.85 11.99 1.89
C ILE A 140 -11.46 13.43 2.20
N VAL A 141 -10.33 13.91 1.65
CA VAL A 141 -9.84 15.28 1.87
C VAL A 141 -10.81 16.31 1.32
N GLY A 142 -11.46 16.02 0.18
CA GLY A 142 -12.44 16.91 -0.43
C GLY A 142 -13.72 17.09 0.36
N MET A 143 -14.23 16.03 0.99
CA MET A 143 -15.55 16.01 1.64
C MET A 143 -15.54 16.60 3.06
N LYS A 144 -14.40 16.67 3.75
CA LYS A 144 -14.22 17.25 5.11
C LYS A 144 -15.18 16.72 6.20
N GLN A 145 -15.95 15.69 5.90
CA GLN A 145 -16.89 15.06 6.85
C GLN A 145 -16.31 13.82 7.51
N PHE A 146 -15.21 13.31 6.95
CA PHE A 146 -14.50 12.17 7.50
C PHE A 146 -13.42 12.66 8.46
N TYR A 147 -13.27 11.97 9.61
CA TYR A 147 -12.23 12.27 10.60
C TYR A 147 -10.89 11.59 10.22
N ILE A 148 -10.68 11.34 8.94
CA ILE A 148 -9.44 10.85 8.36
C ILE A 148 -8.78 11.99 7.60
N ASP A 149 -7.52 12.29 7.94
CA ASP A 149 -6.71 13.27 7.23
C ASP A 149 -5.40 12.60 6.80
N PRO A 150 -5.35 12.00 5.58
CA PRO A 150 -4.15 11.32 5.12
C PRO A 150 -2.95 12.27 5.03
N LYS A 151 -1.90 12.01 5.81
CA LYS A 151 -0.63 12.75 5.72
C LYS A 151 0.16 12.39 4.49
N GLY A 152 -0.02 11.18 3.99
CA GLY A 152 0.59 10.74 2.76
C GLY A 152 -0.23 9.68 2.02
N VAL A 153 -0.09 9.71 0.70
CA VAL A 153 -0.65 8.70 -0.21
C VAL A 153 0.47 8.17 -1.08
N PHE A 154 0.46 6.89 -1.37
CA PHE A 154 1.48 6.31 -2.25
C PHE A 154 0.90 5.25 -3.17
N ILE A 155 1.57 5.07 -4.30
CA ILE A 155 1.24 4.02 -5.26
C ILE A 155 2.49 3.20 -5.61
N ILE A 156 2.26 1.94 -5.93
CA ILE A 156 3.30 1.01 -6.36
C ILE A 156 2.92 0.48 -7.73
N ASP A 157 3.57 1.01 -8.76
CA ASP A 157 3.44 0.64 -10.17
C ASP A 157 1.98 0.49 -10.66
N SER A 158 1.15 1.51 -10.41
CA SER A 158 -0.30 1.52 -10.64
C SER A 158 -0.67 1.91 -12.07
N PRO A 159 -1.70 1.31 -12.68
CA PRO A 159 -2.22 1.67 -14.01
C PRO A 159 -3.15 2.90 -13.89
N ILE A 160 -2.55 4.08 -13.66
CA ILE A 160 -3.25 5.32 -13.30
C ILE A 160 -4.03 5.96 -14.46
N ASP A 161 -3.72 5.60 -15.70
CA ASP A 161 -4.33 6.12 -16.93
C ASP A 161 -5.17 5.03 -17.61
N LEU A 162 -6.50 5.10 -17.43
CA LEU A 162 -7.41 4.08 -17.97
C LEU A 162 -7.55 4.15 -19.52
N ASP A 163 -7.37 5.31 -20.13
CA ASP A 163 -7.31 5.48 -21.59
C ASP A 163 -6.08 4.76 -22.15
N ALA A 164 -4.95 4.97 -21.50
CA ALA A 164 -3.69 4.35 -21.92
C ALA A 164 -3.70 2.83 -21.80
N ILE A 165 -4.23 2.27 -20.69
CA ILE A 165 -4.29 0.81 -20.56
C ILE A 165 -5.29 0.18 -21.54
N TYR A 166 -6.38 0.89 -21.88
CA TYR A 166 -7.29 0.44 -22.93
C TYR A 166 -6.59 0.35 -24.28
N SER A 167 -5.92 1.44 -24.68
CA SER A 167 -5.19 1.52 -25.96
C SER A 167 -4.02 0.52 -26.03
N THR A 168 -3.30 0.32 -24.91
CA THR A 168 -2.24 -0.70 -24.80
C THR A 168 -2.82 -2.12 -24.91
N SER A 169 -4.00 -2.35 -24.36
CA SER A 169 -4.69 -3.63 -24.45
C SER A 169 -5.11 -3.95 -25.89
N GLU A 170 -5.60 -2.98 -26.66
CA GLU A 170 -5.88 -3.17 -28.09
C GLU A 170 -4.62 -3.61 -28.86
N LYS A 171 -3.49 -2.92 -28.64
CA LYS A 171 -2.20 -3.31 -29.24
C LYS A 171 -1.75 -4.72 -28.84
N ASN A 172 -1.96 -5.12 -27.58
CA ASN A 172 -1.60 -6.46 -27.10
C ASN A 172 -2.42 -7.56 -27.78
N ILE A 173 -3.72 -7.32 -28.01
CA ILE A 173 -4.57 -8.23 -28.78
C ILE A 173 -4.04 -8.38 -30.22
N GLU A 174 -3.71 -7.27 -30.89
CA GLU A 174 -3.14 -7.29 -32.25
C GLU A 174 -1.80 -8.02 -32.32
N ARG A 175 -0.92 -7.81 -31.32
CA ARG A 175 0.40 -8.46 -31.24
C ARG A 175 0.30 -9.97 -31.04
N ASN A 176 -0.72 -10.45 -30.34
CA ASN A 176 -0.95 -11.87 -30.06
C ASN A 176 0.30 -12.59 -29.51
N PHE A 177 1.02 -11.92 -28.58
CA PHE A 177 2.32 -12.39 -28.10
C PHE A 177 2.20 -13.58 -27.14
N SER A 178 1.25 -13.53 -26.20
CA SER A 178 1.03 -14.61 -25.24
C SER A 178 -0.43 -14.71 -24.82
N ALA A 179 -0.88 -15.93 -24.50
CA ALA A 179 -2.25 -16.17 -24.07
C ALA A 179 -2.62 -15.36 -22.81
N VAL A 180 -1.68 -15.21 -21.85
CA VAL A 180 -1.89 -14.45 -20.63
C VAL A 180 -2.09 -12.96 -20.94
N SER A 181 -1.23 -12.38 -21.78
CA SER A 181 -1.35 -10.97 -22.18
C SER A 181 -2.65 -10.69 -22.93
N MET A 182 -3.05 -11.60 -23.83
CA MET A 182 -4.32 -11.48 -24.57
C MET A 182 -5.53 -11.59 -23.65
N GLN A 183 -5.52 -12.51 -22.70
CA GLN A 183 -6.64 -12.68 -21.76
C GLN A 183 -6.82 -11.47 -20.85
N GLU A 184 -5.73 -10.95 -20.30
CA GLU A 184 -5.72 -9.73 -19.51
C GLU A 184 -6.22 -8.53 -20.32
N SER A 185 -5.69 -8.37 -21.54
CA SER A 185 -6.07 -7.26 -22.44
C SER A 185 -7.54 -7.34 -22.87
N ALA A 186 -8.05 -8.54 -23.19
CA ALA A 186 -9.45 -8.73 -23.51
C ALA A 186 -10.36 -8.35 -22.33
N TRP A 187 -10.00 -8.75 -21.12
CA TRP A 187 -10.73 -8.38 -19.91
C TRP A 187 -10.73 -6.85 -19.66
N ILE A 188 -9.58 -6.17 -19.88
CA ILE A 188 -9.48 -4.71 -19.74
C ILE A 188 -10.39 -4.02 -20.76
N ILE A 189 -10.32 -4.40 -22.04
CA ILE A 189 -11.13 -3.80 -23.10
C ILE A 189 -12.62 -4.01 -22.82
N GLU A 190 -13.02 -5.22 -22.44
CA GLU A 190 -14.41 -5.53 -22.10
C GLU A 190 -14.89 -4.72 -20.91
N THR A 191 -14.09 -4.68 -19.81
CA THR A 191 -14.46 -4.01 -18.56
C THR A 191 -14.58 -2.50 -18.74
N LEU A 192 -13.59 -1.86 -19.36
CA LEU A 192 -13.60 -0.42 -19.57
C LEU A 192 -14.58 -0.03 -20.69
N GLY A 193 -14.63 -0.82 -21.77
CA GLY A 193 -15.56 -0.59 -22.88
C GLY A 193 -17.02 -0.67 -22.47
N ASN A 194 -17.38 -1.65 -21.63
CA ASN A 194 -18.74 -1.76 -21.09
C ASN A 194 -19.09 -0.62 -20.12
N SER A 195 -18.10 -0.10 -19.39
CA SER A 195 -18.31 0.96 -18.40
C SER A 195 -18.31 2.36 -19.01
N PHE A 196 -17.42 2.62 -19.98
CA PHE A 196 -17.16 3.97 -20.47
C PHE A 196 -17.26 4.12 -22.00
N GLY A 197 -17.36 3.03 -22.74
CA GLY A 197 -17.24 3.03 -24.20
C GLY A 197 -15.80 3.09 -24.70
N ASN A 198 -15.63 3.34 -26.02
CA ASN A 198 -14.30 3.51 -26.58
C ASN A 198 -13.73 4.88 -26.16
N PRO A 199 -12.49 4.96 -25.65
CA PRO A 199 -11.93 6.22 -25.16
C PRO A 199 -11.74 7.29 -26.25
N ASN A 200 -11.68 6.92 -27.51
CA ASN A 200 -11.62 7.87 -28.61
C ASN A 200 -12.91 8.69 -28.76
N ASP A 201 -14.05 8.12 -28.40
CA ASP A 201 -15.36 8.77 -28.48
C ASP A 201 -15.84 9.29 -27.11
N HIS A 202 -15.33 8.70 -26.01
CA HIS A 202 -15.82 8.91 -24.65
C HIS A 202 -14.71 9.32 -23.66
N LEU A 203 -13.71 10.10 -24.09
CA LEU A 203 -12.57 10.50 -23.23
C LEU A 203 -13.00 11.12 -21.89
N LYS A 204 -14.09 11.88 -21.86
CA LYS A 204 -14.59 12.52 -20.64
C LYS A 204 -14.99 11.54 -19.54
N GLU A 205 -15.49 10.36 -19.87
CA GLU A 205 -15.83 9.33 -18.89
C GLU A 205 -14.55 8.72 -18.30
N TYR A 206 -13.51 8.57 -19.11
CA TYR A 206 -12.18 8.16 -18.64
C TYR A 206 -11.54 9.23 -17.74
N GLU A 207 -11.61 10.52 -18.11
CA GLU A 207 -11.13 11.64 -17.29
C GLU A 207 -11.81 11.70 -15.91
N LYS A 208 -13.10 11.40 -15.86
CA LYS A 208 -13.88 11.38 -14.63
C LYS A 208 -13.47 10.24 -13.68
N SER A 209 -13.04 9.10 -14.24
CA SER A 209 -12.83 7.86 -13.51
C SER A 209 -11.35 7.52 -13.27
N SER A 210 -10.43 8.01 -14.12
CA SER A 210 -9.00 7.78 -13.99
C SER A 210 -8.38 8.63 -12.89
N VAL A 211 -7.27 8.17 -12.36
CA VAL A 211 -6.37 8.98 -11.52
C VAL A 211 -5.76 10.12 -12.34
N TYR A 212 -5.30 9.79 -13.54
CA TYR A 212 -4.64 10.68 -14.47
C TYR A 212 -5.00 10.29 -15.90
N ILE A 213 -5.12 11.23 -16.80
CA ILE A 213 -5.18 11.01 -18.25
C ILE A 213 -4.09 11.82 -18.92
N HIS A 214 -3.07 11.14 -19.45
CA HIS A 214 -1.92 11.78 -20.09
C HIS A 214 -2.30 12.56 -21.36
N ARG A 215 -3.18 12.02 -22.18
CA ARG A 215 -3.62 12.64 -23.44
C ARG A 215 -4.19 14.05 -23.28
N SER A 216 -4.82 14.33 -22.15
CA SER A 216 -5.41 15.63 -21.81
C SER A 216 -4.76 16.31 -20.60
N ASP A 217 -3.71 15.71 -20.06
CA ASP A 217 -3.05 16.13 -18.83
C ASP A 217 -4.03 16.34 -17.65
N ASN A 218 -5.05 15.49 -17.58
CA ASN A 218 -6.12 15.61 -16.59
C ASN A 218 -5.73 14.98 -15.25
N THR A 219 -5.66 15.81 -14.20
CA THR A 219 -5.41 15.43 -12.81
C THR A 219 -6.56 15.84 -11.87
N SER A 220 -7.77 16.06 -12.41
CA SER A 220 -8.91 16.59 -11.65
C SER A 220 -9.25 15.77 -10.39
N ASN A 221 -9.03 14.46 -10.46
CA ASN A 221 -9.27 13.52 -9.37
C ASN A 221 -8.20 13.53 -8.26
N LEU A 222 -7.21 14.44 -8.33
CA LEU A 222 -6.14 14.58 -7.34
C LEU A 222 -6.09 15.97 -6.69
N GLN A 223 -6.88 16.95 -7.17
CA GLN A 223 -6.76 18.36 -6.81
C GLN A 223 -6.95 18.68 -5.31
N LYS A 224 -7.54 17.76 -4.53
CA LYS A 224 -7.66 17.91 -3.07
C LYS A 224 -6.39 17.48 -2.32
N LEU A 225 -5.46 16.78 -2.98
CA LEU A 225 -4.23 16.25 -2.38
C LEU A 225 -3.02 17.19 -2.53
N LYS A 226 -3.20 18.48 -2.89
CA LYS A 226 -2.08 19.41 -3.17
C LYS A 226 -1.08 19.55 -2.04
N SER A 227 -1.54 19.50 -0.78
CA SER A 227 -0.68 19.60 0.40
C SER A 227 -0.41 18.24 1.07
N THR A 228 -0.89 17.15 0.48
CA THR A 228 -0.65 15.79 0.98
C THR A 228 0.68 15.26 0.41
N LYS A 229 1.47 14.57 1.22
CA LYS A 229 2.67 13.87 0.72
C LYS A 229 2.26 12.77 -0.28
N ILE A 230 2.87 12.74 -1.46
CA ILE A 230 2.59 11.72 -2.49
C ILE A 230 3.89 11.02 -2.89
N ARG A 231 3.94 9.70 -2.77
CA ARG A 231 5.03 8.88 -3.31
C ARG A 231 4.56 7.98 -4.45
N LEU A 232 5.32 8.03 -5.55
CA LEU A 232 5.02 7.33 -6.79
C LEU A 232 6.16 6.35 -7.12
N TYR A 233 5.99 5.10 -6.70
CA TYR A 233 6.98 4.03 -6.93
C TYR A 233 6.72 3.33 -8.25
N THR A 234 7.79 3.06 -9.00
CA THR A 234 7.75 2.23 -10.22
C THR A 234 9.13 1.64 -10.52
N GLU A 235 9.17 0.61 -11.37
CA GLU A 235 10.43 0.07 -11.89
C GLU A 235 10.41 0.02 -13.42
N PRO A 236 11.01 1.02 -14.09
CA PRO A 236 10.99 1.17 -15.55
C PRO A 236 12.00 0.25 -16.26
N ASP A 237 11.90 -1.07 -16.06
CA ASP A 237 12.77 -2.05 -16.71
C ASP A 237 12.32 -2.34 -18.14
N THR A 238 12.69 -1.44 -19.08
CA THR A 238 12.28 -1.53 -20.48
C THR A 238 12.75 -2.82 -21.17
N LEU A 239 13.91 -3.36 -20.78
CA LEU A 239 14.41 -4.60 -21.35
C LEU A 239 13.54 -5.79 -20.94
N TRP A 240 13.20 -5.88 -19.65
CA TRP A 240 12.34 -6.93 -19.16
C TRP A 240 10.94 -6.90 -19.81
N TRP A 241 10.33 -5.72 -19.87
CA TRP A 241 9.01 -5.54 -20.48
C TRP A 241 9.02 -5.83 -21.98
N LYS A 242 10.04 -5.37 -22.71
CA LYS A 242 10.17 -5.68 -24.13
C LYS A 242 10.32 -7.17 -24.38
N THR A 243 11.13 -7.86 -23.56
CA THR A 243 11.40 -9.29 -23.72
C THR A 243 10.21 -10.15 -23.33
N ASN A 244 9.51 -9.80 -22.23
CA ASN A 244 8.50 -10.67 -21.64
C ASN A 244 7.06 -10.29 -22.02
N ARG A 245 6.84 -9.07 -22.55
CA ARG A 245 5.51 -8.55 -22.88
C ARG A 245 5.43 -7.85 -24.23
N MET A 246 6.54 -7.73 -24.95
CA MET A 246 6.68 -6.92 -26.17
C MET A 246 6.27 -5.44 -26.01
N ALA A 247 6.23 -4.97 -24.77
CA ALA A 247 5.83 -3.60 -24.45
C ALA A 247 7.00 -2.62 -24.62
N ASP A 248 6.71 -1.47 -25.22
CA ASP A 248 7.59 -0.31 -25.26
C ASP A 248 7.39 0.55 -24.00
N TYR A 249 8.28 1.52 -23.77
CA TYR A 249 8.25 2.32 -22.55
C TYR A 249 6.92 3.07 -22.35
N GLU A 250 6.37 3.62 -23.45
CA GLU A 250 5.09 4.34 -23.48
C GLU A 250 3.86 3.45 -23.22
N GLU A 251 4.06 2.15 -23.11
CA GLU A 251 3.00 1.17 -22.82
C GLU A 251 3.06 0.66 -21.38
N MET A 252 4.03 1.15 -20.59
CA MET A 252 4.26 0.75 -19.20
C MET A 252 3.63 1.73 -18.23
N ASN A 253 3.18 1.24 -17.08
CA ASN A 253 2.73 2.09 -15.96
C ASN A 253 3.79 3.15 -15.60
N ALA A 254 5.06 2.76 -15.66
CA ALA A 254 6.20 3.62 -15.33
C ALA A 254 6.24 4.93 -16.13
N TYR A 255 5.85 4.89 -17.42
CA TYR A 255 5.77 6.09 -18.26
C TYR A 255 4.72 7.07 -17.71
N TYR A 256 3.51 6.58 -17.47
CA TYR A 256 2.39 7.41 -17.00
C TYR A 256 2.59 7.90 -15.59
N ILE A 257 3.19 7.10 -14.71
CA ILE A 257 3.55 7.50 -13.35
C ILE A 257 4.59 8.64 -13.37
N LYS A 258 5.58 8.58 -14.26
CA LYS A 258 6.52 9.68 -14.46
C LYS A 258 5.81 10.93 -14.96
N LYS A 259 4.93 10.79 -15.98
CA LYS A 259 4.16 11.91 -16.53
C LYS A 259 3.24 12.54 -15.48
N LEU A 260 2.59 11.74 -14.66
CA LEU A 260 1.82 12.24 -13.51
C LEU A 260 2.69 13.05 -12.57
N SER A 261 3.87 12.53 -12.20
CA SER A 261 4.78 13.26 -11.30
C SER A 261 5.16 14.64 -11.86
N GLU A 262 5.51 14.71 -13.15
CA GLU A 262 5.84 15.96 -13.86
C GLU A 262 4.64 16.92 -13.80
N SER A 263 3.45 16.46 -14.17
CA SER A 263 2.22 17.25 -14.19
C SER A 263 1.82 17.76 -12.79
N LEU A 264 1.90 16.92 -11.75
CA LEU A 264 1.58 17.35 -10.37
C LEU A 264 2.54 18.45 -9.87
N GLN A 265 3.84 18.32 -10.17
CA GLN A 265 4.83 19.35 -9.81
C GLN A 265 4.55 20.67 -10.53
N GLU A 266 4.27 20.64 -11.83
CA GLU A 266 3.89 21.83 -12.63
C GLU A 266 2.61 22.49 -12.12
N GLN A 267 1.65 21.70 -11.60
CA GLN A 267 0.39 22.19 -11.04
C GLN A 267 0.51 22.66 -9.57
N GLY A 268 1.71 22.64 -9.00
CA GLY A 268 2.00 23.17 -7.66
C GLY A 268 1.58 22.26 -6.51
N PHE A 269 1.67 20.95 -6.68
CA PHE A 269 1.61 20.00 -5.58
C PHE A 269 2.90 20.09 -4.77
N GLU A 270 2.79 20.25 -3.46
CA GLU A 270 3.91 20.67 -2.60
C GLU A 270 4.92 19.52 -2.32
N HIS A 271 4.43 18.27 -2.25
CA HIS A 271 5.19 17.13 -1.74
C HIS A 271 5.01 15.89 -2.63
N VAL A 272 5.54 15.93 -3.85
CA VAL A 272 5.49 14.81 -4.79
C VAL A 272 6.88 14.23 -4.99
N GLU A 273 7.03 12.94 -4.67
CA GLU A 273 8.26 12.20 -4.85
C GLU A 273 8.04 11.09 -5.90
N TYR A 274 8.77 11.15 -7.02
CA TYR A 274 8.85 10.09 -8.01
C TYR A 274 10.04 9.19 -7.68
N ILE A 275 9.79 7.90 -7.45
CA ILE A 275 10.82 6.93 -7.01
C ILE A 275 10.93 5.80 -8.02
N PRO A 276 11.69 6.01 -9.11
CA PRO A 276 12.04 4.92 -10.02
C PRO A 276 13.07 4.01 -9.37
N THR A 277 12.82 2.71 -9.40
CA THR A 277 13.76 1.71 -8.88
C THR A 277 14.43 0.95 -10.02
N ASN A 278 15.46 0.19 -9.70
CA ASN A 278 16.19 -0.63 -10.66
C ASN A 278 16.57 -1.96 -10.02
N ASN A 279 16.19 -3.04 -10.67
CA ASN A 279 16.47 -4.43 -10.25
C ASN A 279 16.03 -4.75 -8.80
N LYS A 280 14.88 -4.18 -8.37
CA LYS A 280 14.26 -4.42 -7.06
C LYS A 280 13.01 -5.32 -7.17
N GLY A 281 12.38 -5.35 -8.35
CA GLY A 281 11.11 -6.08 -8.56
C GLY A 281 11.29 -7.58 -8.62
N TYR A 282 10.87 -8.25 -7.54
CA TYR A 282 10.84 -9.72 -7.44
C TYR A 282 9.57 -10.15 -6.71
N ARG A 283 8.93 -11.21 -7.19
CA ARG A 283 7.83 -11.86 -6.49
C ARG A 283 8.34 -12.62 -5.26
N ALA A 284 7.45 -12.97 -4.35
CA ALA A 284 7.82 -13.70 -3.13
C ALA A 284 8.46 -15.08 -3.40
N ASN A 285 8.18 -15.69 -4.57
CA ASN A 285 8.79 -16.93 -5.03
C ASN A 285 10.20 -16.76 -5.64
N GLY A 286 10.69 -15.52 -5.72
CA GLY A 286 12.01 -15.19 -6.27
C GLY A 286 12.01 -14.83 -7.76
N ASP A 287 10.90 -14.94 -8.47
CA ASP A 287 10.80 -14.60 -9.88
C ASP A 287 10.95 -13.09 -10.12
N ARG A 288 11.80 -12.75 -11.08
CA ARG A 288 11.99 -11.35 -11.50
C ARG A 288 10.71 -10.81 -12.15
N HIS A 289 10.16 -9.75 -11.58
CA HIS A 289 9.00 -9.05 -12.14
C HIS A 289 8.99 -7.58 -11.71
N PRO A 290 9.21 -6.61 -12.61
CA PRO A 290 9.24 -5.18 -12.27
C PRO A 290 7.95 -4.69 -11.61
N HIS A 291 6.81 -5.23 -12.03
CA HIS A 291 5.51 -4.96 -11.40
C HIS A 291 5.34 -5.83 -10.15
N SER A 292 5.87 -5.37 -9.03
CA SER A 292 5.79 -6.09 -7.74
C SER A 292 5.96 -5.17 -6.53
N TRP A 293 5.48 -5.61 -5.37
CA TRP A 293 5.59 -4.93 -4.09
C TRP A 293 7.03 -4.66 -3.67
N SER A 294 7.95 -5.55 -4.04
CA SER A 294 9.34 -5.51 -3.60
C SER A 294 10.16 -4.35 -4.17
N ILE A 295 9.62 -3.58 -5.11
CA ILE A 295 10.28 -2.35 -5.59
C ILE A 295 10.38 -1.29 -4.49
N VAL A 296 9.59 -1.37 -3.42
CA VAL A 296 9.63 -0.45 -2.29
C VAL A 296 10.72 -0.85 -1.29
N ASP A 297 11.61 0.08 -0.99
CA ASP A 297 12.48 -0.04 0.19
C ASP A 297 11.64 0.24 1.44
N LYS A 298 11.41 -0.80 2.24
CA LYS A 298 10.50 -0.75 3.39
C LYS A 298 11.01 0.11 4.54
N GLU A 299 12.33 0.18 4.73
CA GLU A 299 12.90 1.02 5.77
C GLU A 299 12.77 2.50 5.41
N ASP A 300 13.14 2.87 4.19
CA ASP A 300 12.95 4.22 3.67
C ASP A 300 11.46 4.61 3.71
N PHE A 301 10.58 3.70 3.29
CA PHE A 301 9.14 3.93 3.29
C PHE A 301 8.58 4.20 4.70
N ILE A 302 8.91 3.37 5.69
CA ILE A 302 8.45 3.58 7.07
C ILE A 302 9.07 4.84 7.68
N ASN A 303 10.32 5.15 7.37
CA ASN A 303 10.95 6.39 7.84
C ASN A 303 10.22 7.61 7.26
N TRP A 304 9.89 7.62 5.97
CA TRP A 304 9.07 8.67 5.34
C TRP A 304 7.71 8.89 6.04
N MET A 305 7.07 7.81 6.49
CA MET A 305 5.82 7.93 7.24
C MET A 305 6.03 8.56 8.63
N LEU A 306 7.18 8.35 9.24
CA LEU A 306 7.48 8.79 10.61
C LEU A 306 8.23 10.12 10.68
N GLU A 307 8.67 10.67 9.54
CA GLU A 307 9.26 12.01 9.46
C GLU A 307 8.22 13.07 9.77
N LYS A 308 8.63 14.04 10.62
CA LYS A 308 7.79 15.15 11.10
C LYS A 308 7.75 16.28 10.09
#